data_114cdc68ca300ff2280353fa47e00040
#
_entry.id   114cdc68ca300ff2280353fa47e00040
#
_cell.length_a   1.000
_cell.length_b   1.000
_cell.length_c   1.000
_cell.angle_alpha   90.00
_cell.angle_beta   90.00
_cell.angle_gamma   90.00
#
_symmetry.space_group_name_H-M   'P 1'
#
loop_
_entity.id
_entity.type
_entity.pdbx_description
1 polymer ?
#
loop_
_entity_poly.entity_id
_entity_poly.type
_entity_poly.pdbx_seq_one_letter_code
_entity_poly.pdbx_strand_id
1 'polypeptide(L)'
;MKQSYSVIAALYDKLSGNDCDYDRWARYICSVAKKNNVKKVVDIACGTAKMTSRLVKNGFEAVGVDNSEQMLAEARNKCRALFVLQDMTKLTLTRPVDMAICVNDGVNYVSDDKLTDFFRRVADNLKAGAPFIFDYSTPYKLRRVLADNVFYVDEQQYTLLWTNKIVGKSLRINLTLFSQNDDGSYSRDDETHTQYLHESCDVSAALFDAGFDVVEITADYGLNITDETQRLTFCCVKAR
;
A
#
# COMPACT_ATOMS: atom_id res chain seq x y z
N MET A 1 5.92 17.11 12.26
CA MET A 1 6.53 15.90 11.66
C MET A 1 6.37 16.02 10.16
N LYS A 2 7.43 15.79 9.35
CA LYS A 2 7.29 15.69 7.89
C LYS A 2 6.34 14.51 7.59
N GLN A 3 5.49 14.68 6.60
CA GLN A 3 4.53 13.66 6.16
C GLN A 3 5.30 12.51 5.50
N SER A 4 4.90 11.26 5.71
CA SER A 4 5.53 10.09 5.09
C SER A 4 5.54 10.23 3.57
N TYR A 5 6.61 9.76 2.93
CA TYR A 5 6.83 9.84 1.49
C TYR A 5 6.92 11.26 0.91
N SER A 6 7.28 12.26 1.73
CA SER A 6 7.44 13.64 1.24
C SER A 6 8.79 13.86 0.55
N VAL A 7 9.82 13.11 0.97
CA VAL A 7 11.20 13.25 0.48
C VAL A 7 11.45 12.39 -0.75
N ILE A 8 10.98 11.15 -0.72
CA ILE A 8 11.29 10.15 -1.76
C ILE A 8 10.25 10.05 -2.87
N ALA A 9 9.15 10.83 -2.83
CA ALA A 9 8.04 10.68 -3.77
C ALA A 9 8.49 10.74 -5.25
N ALA A 10 9.32 11.70 -5.62
CA ALA A 10 9.83 11.85 -6.98
C ALA A 10 10.75 10.68 -7.43
N LEU A 11 11.42 10.04 -6.48
CA LEU A 11 12.32 8.91 -6.72
C LEU A 11 11.65 7.56 -6.45
N TYR A 12 10.45 7.55 -5.85
CA TYR A 12 9.80 6.35 -5.37
C TYR A 12 9.68 5.25 -6.42
N ASP A 13 9.33 5.61 -7.65
CA ASP A 13 9.17 4.64 -8.73
C ASP A 13 10.48 3.99 -9.17
N LYS A 14 11.58 4.74 -9.08
CA LYS A 14 12.93 4.23 -9.35
C LYS A 14 13.41 3.36 -8.21
N LEU A 15 13.17 3.80 -6.96
CA LEU A 15 13.58 3.11 -5.73
C LEU A 15 12.78 1.84 -5.46
N SER A 16 11.47 1.84 -5.74
CA SER A 16 10.61 0.65 -5.58
C SER A 16 10.84 -0.42 -6.66
N GLY A 17 11.72 -0.17 -7.60
CA GLY A 17 12.37 -1.08 -8.53
C GLY A 17 11.50 -2.21 -9.09
N ASN A 18 12.13 -3.37 -9.28
CA ASN A 18 11.52 -4.60 -9.81
C ASN A 18 10.95 -5.52 -8.70
N ASP A 19 10.94 -5.09 -7.44
CA ASP A 19 10.52 -5.92 -6.30
C ASP A 19 9.01 -6.21 -6.26
N CYS A 20 8.23 -5.47 -7.08
CA CYS A 20 6.78 -5.57 -7.11
C CYS A 20 6.28 -5.84 -8.53
N ASP A 21 5.72 -7.03 -8.76
CA ASP A 21 5.08 -7.38 -10.03
C ASP A 21 3.66 -6.79 -10.13
N TYR A 22 3.59 -5.47 -10.29
CA TYR A 22 2.31 -4.76 -10.44
C TYR A 22 1.46 -5.26 -11.61
N ASP A 23 2.04 -5.88 -12.63
CA ASP A 23 1.28 -6.41 -13.76
C ASP A 23 0.60 -7.72 -13.41
N ARG A 24 1.23 -8.60 -12.62
CA ARG A 24 0.59 -9.78 -12.04
C ARG A 24 -0.50 -9.38 -11.07
N TRP A 25 -0.23 -8.44 -10.16
CA TRP A 25 -1.21 -7.92 -9.20
C TRP A 25 -2.43 -7.34 -9.90
N ALA A 26 -2.21 -6.54 -10.95
CA ALA A 26 -3.31 -5.98 -11.75
C ALA A 26 -4.13 -7.08 -12.45
N ARG A 27 -3.50 -8.14 -13.00
CA ARG A 27 -4.22 -9.27 -13.59
C ARG A 27 -5.13 -9.96 -12.57
N TYR A 28 -4.61 -10.23 -11.37
CA TYR A 28 -5.38 -10.82 -10.27
C TYR A 28 -6.57 -9.92 -9.88
N ILE A 29 -6.31 -8.66 -9.56
CA ILE A 29 -7.33 -7.68 -9.15
C ILE A 29 -8.40 -7.51 -10.25
N CYS A 30 -7.99 -7.32 -11.50
CA CYS A 30 -8.92 -7.20 -12.62
C CYS A 30 -9.75 -8.46 -12.85
N SER A 31 -9.22 -9.65 -12.57
CA SER A 31 -9.99 -10.89 -12.68
C SER A 31 -11.13 -10.95 -11.66
N VAL A 32 -10.85 -10.59 -10.41
CA VAL A 32 -11.85 -10.48 -9.34
C VAL A 32 -12.87 -9.38 -9.66
N ALA A 33 -12.41 -8.22 -10.10
CA ALA A 33 -13.27 -7.09 -10.45
C ALA A 33 -14.27 -7.47 -11.57
N LYS A 34 -13.81 -8.14 -12.63
CA LYS A 34 -14.68 -8.58 -13.75
C LYS A 34 -15.70 -9.62 -13.30
N LYS A 35 -15.32 -10.60 -12.46
CA LYS A 35 -16.25 -11.62 -11.92
C LYS A 35 -17.38 -10.98 -11.09
N ASN A 36 -17.12 -9.84 -10.46
CA ASN A 36 -18.07 -9.12 -9.60
C ASN A 36 -18.74 -7.93 -10.29
N ASN A 37 -18.63 -7.79 -11.63
CA ASN A 37 -19.20 -6.68 -12.41
C ASN A 37 -18.84 -5.28 -11.88
N VAL A 38 -17.63 -5.14 -11.33
CA VAL A 38 -17.09 -3.89 -10.78
C VAL A 38 -16.94 -2.86 -11.90
N LYS A 39 -17.33 -1.63 -11.60
CA LYS A 39 -17.09 -0.46 -12.47
C LYS A 39 -16.22 0.57 -11.79
N LYS A 40 -16.46 0.81 -10.50
CA LYS A 40 -15.77 1.83 -9.71
C LYS A 40 -14.94 1.23 -8.59
N VAL A 41 -13.66 1.59 -8.56
CA VAL A 41 -12.67 1.08 -7.58
C VAL A 41 -12.08 2.26 -6.80
N VAL A 42 -11.94 2.11 -5.48
CA VAL A 42 -11.06 2.97 -4.68
C VAL A 42 -9.72 2.27 -4.44
N ASP A 43 -8.63 2.97 -4.76
CA ASP A 43 -7.25 2.57 -4.50
C ASP A 43 -6.76 3.34 -3.27
N ILE A 44 -6.71 2.65 -2.13
CA ILE A 44 -6.38 3.21 -0.81
C ILE A 44 -4.87 3.14 -0.61
N ALA A 45 -4.23 4.22 -0.16
CA ALA A 45 -2.80 4.41 -0.13
C ALA A 45 -2.18 4.22 -1.52
N CYS A 46 -2.75 4.91 -2.52
CA CYS A 46 -2.44 4.72 -3.94
C CYS A 46 -1.02 5.17 -4.35
N GLY A 47 -0.31 5.89 -3.50
CA GLY A 47 1.02 6.40 -3.74
C GLY A 47 1.11 7.18 -5.07
N THR A 48 2.08 6.83 -5.89
CA THR A 48 2.30 7.40 -7.22
C THR A 48 1.36 6.83 -8.30
N ALA A 49 0.24 6.19 -7.93
CA ALA A 49 -0.77 5.62 -8.82
C ALA A 49 -0.29 4.47 -9.74
N LYS A 50 0.71 3.68 -9.33
CA LYS A 50 1.16 2.51 -10.12
C LYS A 50 0.01 1.52 -10.37
N MET A 51 -0.82 1.23 -9.36
CA MET A 51 -1.98 0.35 -9.51
C MET A 51 -3.18 1.10 -10.09
N THR A 52 -3.48 2.30 -9.61
CA THR A 52 -4.58 3.13 -10.15
C THR A 52 -4.49 3.27 -11.67
N SER A 53 -3.29 3.55 -12.21
CA SER A 53 -3.09 3.70 -13.66
C SER A 53 -3.38 2.42 -14.45
N ARG A 54 -3.08 1.24 -13.87
CA ARG A 54 -3.39 -0.06 -14.46
C ARG A 54 -4.89 -0.34 -14.46
N LEU A 55 -5.58 0.01 -13.38
CA LEU A 55 -7.05 -0.10 -13.31
C LEU A 55 -7.72 0.77 -14.37
N VAL A 56 -7.30 2.03 -14.51
CA VAL A 56 -7.82 2.94 -15.55
C VAL A 56 -7.57 2.40 -16.95
N LYS A 57 -6.36 1.89 -17.23
CA LYS A 57 -6.04 1.25 -18.52
C LYS A 57 -6.88 0.00 -18.80
N ASN A 58 -7.35 -0.69 -17.76
CA ASN A 58 -8.27 -1.84 -17.88
C ASN A 58 -9.75 -1.45 -17.91
N GLY A 59 -10.07 -0.16 -17.98
CA GLY A 59 -11.43 0.35 -18.17
C GLY A 59 -12.25 0.57 -16.90
N PHE A 60 -11.61 0.52 -15.71
CA PHE A 60 -12.28 0.83 -14.45
C PHE A 60 -12.26 2.34 -14.16
N GLU A 61 -13.32 2.84 -13.54
CA GLU A 61 -13.34 4.16 -12.91
C GLU A 61 -12.60 4.04 -11.58
N ALA A 62 -11.42 4.62 -11.46
CA ALA A 62 -10.60 4.54 -10.27
C ALA A 62 -10.54 5.88 -9.53
N VAL A 63 -10.59 5.80 -8.20
CA VAL A 63 -10.33 6.92 -7.27
C VAL A 63 -9.11 6.54 -6.43
N GLY A 64 -8.04 7.31 -6.52
CA GLY A 64 -6.85 7.14 -5.67
C GLY A 64 -6.97 7.98 -4.41
N VAL A 65 -6.65 7.38 -3.26
CA VAL A 65 -6.62 8.06 -1.96
C VAL A 65 -5.23 7.87 -1.36
N ASP A 66 -4.58 8.96 -0.98
CA ASP A 66 -3.29 8.91 -0.27
C ASP A 66 -3.20 10.10 0.69
N ASN A 67 -2.37 9.97 1.73
CA ASN A 67 -2.15 11.04 2.68
C ASN A 67 -0.94 11.93 2.32
N SER A 68 -0.16 11.59 1.29
CA SER A 68 0.99 12.36 0.80
C SER A 68 0.61 13.20 -0.41
N GLU A 69 0.67 14.53 -0.26
CA GLU A 69 0.43 15.46 -1.37
C GLU A 69 1.48 15.27 -2.48
N GLN A 70 2.73 14.96 -2.11
CA GLN A 70 3.83 14.73 -3.04
C GLN A 70 3.59 13.47 -3.87
N MET A 71 3.13 12.37 -3.23
CA MET A 71 2.72 11.15 -3.95
C MET A 71 1.58 11.43 -4.92
N LEU A 72 0.57 12.20 -4.49
CA LEU A 72 -0.55 12.53 -5.37
C LEU A 72 -0.16 13.49 -6.50
N ALA A 73 0.85 14.34 -6.32
CA ALA A 73 1.40 15.15 -7.41
C ALA A 73 1.99 14.25 -8.51
N GLU A 74 2.80 13.25 -8.14
CA GLU A 74 3.32 12.26 -9.07
C GLU A 74 2.21 11.41 -9.71
N ALA A 75 1.18 11.04 -8.93
CA ALA A 75 0.04 10.27 -9.42
C ALA A 75 -0.72 10.99 -10.55
N ARG A 76 -0.96 12.29 -10.39
CA ARG A 76 -1.66 13.13 -11.40
C ARG A 76 -0.93 13.20 -12.73
N ASN A 77 0.40 13.05 -12.72
CA ASN A 77 1.22 13.01 -13.94
C ASN A 77 1.08 11.68 -14.71
N LYS A 78 0.65 10.59 -14.04
CA LYS A 78 0.62 9.24 -14.63
C LYS A 78 -0.69 8.84 -15.26
N CYS A 79 -1.82 9.24 -14.68
CA CYS A 79 -3.12 8.88 -15.23
C CYS A 79 -4.21 9.90 -14.87
N ARG A 80 -5.26 9.90 -15.70
CA ARG A 80 -6.47 10.70 -15.44
C ARG A 80 -7.40 9.92 -14.54
N ALA A 81 -7.25 10.10 -13.22
CA ALA A 81 -8.15 9.59 -12.19
C ALA A 81 -8.47 10.71 -11.19
N LEU A 82 -9.48 10.52 -10.37
CA LEU A 82 -9.71 11.37 -9.21
C LEU A 82 -8.73 10.99 -8.11
N PHE A 83 -7.97 11.96 -7.60
CA PHE A 83 -7.07 11.77 -6.48
C PHE A 83 -7.50 12.64 -5.30
N VAL A 84 -7.59 12.01 -4.12
CA VAL A 84 -8.07 12.62 -2.88
C VAL A 84 -6.98 12.55 -1.82
N LEU A 85 -6.61 13.70 -1.27
CA LEU A 85 -5.68 13.78 -0.14
C LEU A 85 -6.44 13.45 1.15
N GLN A 86 -6.24 12.24 1.67
CA GLN A 86 -6.94 11.77 2.86
C GLN A 86 -6.14 10.68 3.58
N ASP A 87 -6.20 10.69 4.91
CA ASP A 87 -5.73 9.59 5.75
C ASP A 87 -6.66 8.38 5.59
N MET A 88 -6.10 7.22 5.23
CA MET A 88 -6.87 5.99 5.00
C MET A 88 -7.65 5.52 6.23
N THR A 89 -7.18 5.82 7.45
CA THR A 89 -7.91 5.50 8.70
C THR A 89 -9.15 6.35 8.90
N LYS A 90 -9.31 7.40 8.09
CA LYS A 90 -10.47 8.32 8.06
C LYS A 90 -11.20 8.28 6.73
N LEU A 91 -11.05 7.20 5.97
CA LEU A 91 -11.62 7.07 4.63
C LEU A 91 -13.10 7.45 4.60
N THR A 92 -13.43 8.38 3.71
CA THR A 92 -14.81 8.80 3.45
C THR A 92 -14.96 9.17 1.98
N LEU A 93 -15.85 8.46 1.28
CA LEU A 93 -16.20 8.71 -0.10
C LEU A 93 -17.62 9.31 -0.16
N THR A 94 -17.91 10.08 -1.20
CA THR A 94 -19.24 10.69 -1.40
C THR A 94 -20.33 9.65 -1.65
N ARG A 95 -19.96 8.48 -2.18
CA ARG A 95 -20.86 7.33 -2.43
C ARG A 95 -20.07 6.02 -2.32
N PRO A 96 -20.71 4.94 -1.85
CA PRO A 96 -20.09 3.62 -1.85
C PRO A 96 -19.68 3.18 -3.26
N VAL A 97 -18.52 2.51 -3.33
CA VAL A 97 -17.94 1.99 -4.58
C VAL A 97 -18.13 0.48 -4.70
N ASP A 98 -17.83 -0.06 -5.89
CA ASP A 98 -18.02 -1.48 -6.20
C ASP A 98 -16.88 -2.36 -5.71
N MET A 99 -15.71 -1.76 -5.42
CA MET A 99 -14.51 -2.48 -4.97
C MET A 99 -13.55 -1.52 -4.27
N ALA A 100 -12.85 -2.01 -3.27
CA ALA A 100 -11.69 -1.33 -2.68
C ALA A 100 -10.42 -2.18 -2.87
N ILE A 101 -9.28 -1.51 -3.00
CA ILE A 101 -7.96 -2.13 -2.93
C ILE A 101 -7.05 -1.31 -2.01
N CYS A 102 -6.08 -1.98 -1.36
CA CYS A 102 -4.99 -1.35 -0.63
C CYS A 102 -3.74 -2.21 -0.86
N VAL A 103 -2.92 -1.82 -1.82
CA VAL A 103 -1.82 -2.65 -2.32
C VAL A 103 -0.46 -2.10 -1.92
N ASN A 104 0.54 -2.98 -1.95
CA ASN A 104 1.92 -2.67 -1.62
C ASN A 104 2.12 -2.17 -0.19
N ASP A 105 1.77 -3.02 0.77
CA ASP A 105 2.03 -2.87 2.21
C ASP A 105 1.29 -1.70 2.90
N GLY A 106 0.29 -1.09 2.25
CA GLY A 106 -0.46 0.03 2.84
C GLY A 106 -1.01 -0.31 4.23
N VAL A 107 -1.50 -1.54 4.42
CA VAL A 107 -2.05 -2.00 5.70
C VAL A 107 -1.01 -2.04 6.82
N ASN A 108 0.28 -2.26 6.53
CA ASN A 108 1.33 -2.22 7.56
C ASN A 108 1.52 -0.82 8.20
N TYR A 109 0.94 0.23 7.64
CA TYR A 109 0.95 1.57 8.25
C TYR A 109 -0.19 1.80 9.25
N VAL A 110 -1.09 0.84 9.41
CA VAL A 110 -2.17 0.87 10.41
C VAL A 110 -1.73 0.09 11.65
N SER A 111 -1.77 0.71 12.83
CA SER A 111 -1.44 0.01 14.07
C SER A 111 -2.51 -1.01 14.47
N ASP A 112 -2.13 -2.04 15.25
CA ASP A 112 -3.03 -3.13 15.65
C ASP A 112 -4.32 -2.62 16.30
N ASP A 113 -4.23 -1.60 17.15
CA ASP A 113 -5.38 -1.00 17.85
C ASP A 113 -6.35 -0.25 16.91
N LYS A 114 -5.92 0.07 15.69
CA LYS A 114 -6.74 0.76 14.68
C LYS A 114 -7.16 -0.12 13.51
N LEU A 115 -6.69 -1.35 13.47
CA LEU A 115 -6.87 -2.23 12.32
C LEU A 115 -8.35 -2.51 12.04
N THR A 116 -9.12 -2.87 13.08
CA THR A 116 -10.57 -3.10 12.95
C THR A 116 -11.32 -1.84 12.52
N ASP A 117 -10.97 -0.68 13.07
CA ASP A 117 -11.60 0.59 12.69
C ASP A 117 -11.27 0.97 11.25
N PHE A 118 -10.03 0.73 10.80
CA PHE A 118 -9.66 0.92 9.40
C PHE A 118 -10.50 0.03 8.47
N PHE A 119 -10.60 -1.27 8.76
CA PHE A 119 -11.42 -2.17 7.94
C PHE A 119 -12.90 -1.79 7.96
N ARG A 120 -13.42 -1.36 9.12
CA ARG A 120 -14.80 -0.85 9.21
C ARG A 120 -15.01 0.38 8.34
N ARG A 121 -14.04 1.32 8.29
CA ARG A 121 -14.08 2.47 7.38
C ARG A 121 -14.09 2.05 5.91
N VAL A 122 -13.31 1.03 5.55
CA VAL A 122 -13.36 0.48 4.19
C VAL A 122 -14.74 -0.10 3.89
N ALA A 123 -15.32 -0.90 4.82
CA ALA A 123 -16.66 -1.48 4.69
C ALA A 123 -17.74 -0.39 4.48
N ASP A 124 -17.70 0.70 5.25
CA ASP A 124 -18.67 1.80 5.16
C ASP A 124 -18.67 2.46 3.77
N ASN A 125 -17.56 2.41 3.06
CA ASN A 125 -17.39 3.00 1.73
C ASN A 125 -17.61 2.00 0.57
N LEU A 126 -17.96 0.75 0.88
CA LEU A 126 -18.25 -0.31 -0.08
C LEU A 126 -19.74 -0.63 -0.16
N LYS A 127 -20.23 -0.99 -1.35
CA LYS A 127 -21.54 -1.61 -1.51
C LYS A 127 -21.59 -2.98 -0.82
N ALA A 128 -22.78 -3.45 -0.44
CA ALA A 128 -22.96 -4.80 0.09
C ALA A 128 -22.49 -5.84 -0.95
N GLY A 129 -21.75 -6.84 -0.51
CA GLY A 129 -21.16 -7.87 -1.37
C GLY A 129 -19.97 -7.42 -2.22
N ALA A 130 -19.48 -6.18 -2.04
CA ALA A 130 -18.35 -5.67 -2.79
C ALA A 130 -17.02 -6.29 -2.32
N PRO A 131 -16.10 -6.63 -3.25
CA PRO A 131 -14.79 -7.14 -2.88
C PRO A 131 -13.86 -6.06 -2.34
N PHE A 132 -13.02 -6.47 -1.39
CA PHE A 132 -11.87 -5.74 -0.90
C PHE A 132 -10.63 -6.60 -1.04
N ILE A 133 -9.62 -6.13 -1.76
CA ILE A 133 -8.34 -6.81 -1.92
C ILE A 133 -7.25 -5.93 -1.33
N PHE A 134 -6.43 -6.51 -0.47
CA PHE A 134 -5.26 -5.84 0.05
C PHE A 134 -4.11 -6.82 0.26
N ASP A 135 -2.93 -6.28 0.42
CA ASP A 135 -1.76 -7.03 0.83
C ASP A 135 -1.04 -6.36 2.00
N TYR A 136 -0.21 -7.14 2.65
CA TYR A 136 0.74 -6.64 3.63
C TYR A 136 2.01 -7.48 3.68
N SER A 137 3.10 -6.84 4.09
CA SER A 137 4.37 -7.50 4.39
C SER A 137 4.25 -8.33 5.66
N THR A 138 4.56 -9.63 5.56
CA THR A 138 4.44 -10.58 6.67
C THR A 138 5.42 -10.29 7.80
N PRO A 139 5.17 -10.80 9.02
CA PRO A 139 6.16 -10.79 10.09
C PRO A 139 7.50 -11.45 9.70
N TYR A 140 7.47 -12.47 8.84
CA TYR A 140 8.69 -13.08 8.28
C TYR A 140 9.51 -12.04 7.52
N LYS A 141 8.90 -11.32 6.55
CA LYS A 141 9.61 -10.27 5.78
C LYS A 141 10.16 -9.18 6.71
N LEU A 142 9.32 -8.66 7.60
CA LEU A 142 9.71 -7.54 8.45
C LEU A 142 10.81 -7.92 9.45
N ARG A 143 10.80 -9.15 10.02
CA ARG A 143 11.77 -9.61 11.01
C ARG A 143 13.00 -10.27 10.44
N ARG A 144 12.90 -11.00 9.31
CA ARG A 144 13.99 -11.84 8.78
C ARG A 144 14.68 -11.23 7.58
N VAL A 145 13.92 -10.47 6.77
CA VAL A 145 14.47 -9.90 5.53
C VAL A 145 14.86 -8.43 5.73
N LEU A 146 14.01 -7.64 6.39
CA LEU A 146 14.21 -6.20 6.50
C LEU A 146 14.88 -5.76 7.80
N ALA A 147 14.55 -6.41 8.94
CA ALA A 147 15.01 -5.98 10.25
C ALA A 147 16.54 -5.97 10.36
N ASP A 148 17.06 -4.98 11.09
CA ASP A 148 18.47 -4.80 11.42
C ASP A 148 19.41 -4.79 10.20
N ASN A 149 18.85 -4.58 9.00
CA ASN A 149 19.58 -4.44 7.76
C ASN A 149 19.73 -2.98 7.36
N VAL A 150 20.79 -2.74 6.57
CA VAL A 150 21.07 -1.46 5.91
C VAL A 150 21.06 -1.72 4.42
N PHE A 151 20.21 -1.01 3.71
CA PHE A 151 20.17 -1.00 2.26
C PHE A 151 20.65 0.35 1.76
N TYR A 152 21.28 0.39 0.60
CA TYR A 152 21.64 1.64 -0.04
C TYR A 152 21.45 1.55 -1.55
N VAL A 153 21.17 2.70 -2.13
CA VAL A 153 21.17 2.93 -3.57
C VAL A 153 22.11 4.08 -3.81
N ASP A 154 23.09 3.89 -4.67
CA ASP A 154 24.07 4.92 -5.02
C ASP A 154 24.02 5.17 -6.52
N GLU A 155 23.51 6.32 -6.89
CA GLU A 155 23.34 6.78 -8.26
C GLU A 155 24.09 8.11 -8.47
N GLN A 156 24.33 8.49 -9.70
CA GLN A 156 25.11 9.69 -10.01
C GLN A 156 24.56 10.97 -9.37
N GLN A 157 23.24 11.09 -9.21
CA GLN A 157 22.57 12.30 -8.72
C GLN A 157 22.08 12.18 -7.28
N TYR A 158 22.04 10.99 -6.72
CA TYR A 158 21.56 10.78 -5.35
C TYR A 158 22.10 9.50 -4.73
N THR A 159 22.25 9.52 -3.42
CA THR A 159 22.50 8.34 -2.59
C THR A 159 21.39 8.23 -1.56
N LEU A 160 20.72 7.08 -1.49
CA LEU A 160 19.74 6.73 -0.48
C LEU A 160 20.32 5.70 0.48
N LEU A 161 20.29 6.01 1.77
CA LEU A 161 20.54 5.06 2.85
C LEU A 161 19.20 4.67 3.47
N TRP A 162 18.96 3.38 3.63
CA TRP A 162 17.76 2.83 4.22
C TRP A 162 18.14 1.89 5.37
N THR A 163 17.86 2.30 6.60
CA THR A 163 18.16 1.52 7.80
C THR A 163 16.88 1.10 8.49
N ASN A 164 16.85 -0.14 8.99
CA ASN A 164 15.69 -0.74 9.60
C ASN A 164 15.98 -1.21 11.01
N LYS A 165 15.02 -1.06 11.92
CA LYS A 165 15.11 -1.54 13.29
C LYS A 165 13.76 -2.01 13.81
N ILE A 166 13.70 -3.22 14.38
CA ILE A 166 12.52 -3.68 15.12
C ILE A 166 12.41 -2.95 16.45
N VAL A 167 11.22 -2.44 16.72
CA VAL A 167 10.83 -1.81 18.00
C VAL A 167 9.50 -2.39 18.42
N GLY A 168 9.51 -3.36 19.34
CA GLY A 168 8.31 -4.08 19.76
C GLY A 168 7.63 -4.82 18.61
N LYS A 169 6.37 -4.50 18.33
CA LYS A 169 5.59 -5.03 17.21
C LYS A 169 5.66 -4.15 15.95
N SER A 170 6.70 -3.36 15.79
CA SER A 170 6.85 -2.50 14.61
C SER A 170 8.28 -2.51 14.05
N LEU A 171 8.39 -2.24 12.76
CA LEU A 171 9.63 -1.96 12.06
C LEU A 171 9.74 -0.45 11.86
N ARG A 172 10.75 0.17 12.46
CA ARG A 172 11.12 1.55 12.16
C ARG A 172 12.06 1.56 10.97
N ILE A 173 11.71 2.31 9.97
CA ILE A 173 12.46 2.51 8.72
C ILE A 173 12.95 3.96 8.73
N ASN A 174 14.27 4.16 8.65
CA ASN A 174 14.83 5.49 8.49
C ASN A 174 15.46 5.58 7.11
N LEU A 175 15.06 6.59 6.36
CA LEU A 175 15.57 6.92 5.04
C LEU A 175 16.38 8.21 5.14
N THR A 176 17.60 8.20 4.61
CA THR A 176 18.42 9.39 4.43
C THR A 176 18.77 9.53 2.97
N LEU A 177 18.27 10.57 2.33
CA LEU A 177 18.53 10.88 0.92
C LEU A 177 19.55 12.01 0.84
N PHE A 178 20.63 11.77 0.12
CA PHE A 178 21.55 12.80 -0.32
C PHE A 178 21.32 13.06 -1.80
N SER A 179 20.98 14.29 -2.18
CA SER A 179 20.76 14.70 -3.56
C SER A 179 21.82 15.71 -3.97
N GLN A 180 22.45 15.50 -5.13
CA GLN A 180 23.45 16.41 -5.67
C GLN A 180 22.75 17.67 -6.22
N ASN A 181 23.25 18.83 -5.83
CA ASN A 181 22.83 20.15 -6.31
C ASN A 181 23.64 20.55 -7.56
N ASP A 182 23.17 21.54 -8.31
CA ASP A 182 23.83 22.01 -9.53
C ASP A 182 25.25 22.57 -9.29
N ASP A 183 25.53 23.06 -8.07
CA ASP A 183 26.85 23.57 -7.66
C ASP A 183 27.82 22.47 -7.19
N GLY A 184 27.40 21.20 -7.24
CA GLY A 184 28.16 20.04 -6.79
C GLY A 184 28.10 19.76 -5.29
N SER A 185 27.41 20.60 -4.50
CA SER A 185 27.11 20.31 -3.09
C SER A 185 26.01 19.26 -2.97
N TYR A 186 25.74 18.77 -1.75
CA TYR A 186 24.68 17.79 -1.48
C TYR A 186 23.68 18.31 -0.47
N SER A 187 22.40 18.18 -0.80
CA SER A 187 21.31 18.32 0.16
C SER A 187 21.11 17.00 0.90
N ARG A 188 20.74 17.08 2.17
CA ARG A 188 20.34 15.92 2.98
C ARG A 188 18.91 16.05 3.42
N ASP A 189 18.13 15.03 3.18
CA ASP A 189 16.77 14.88 3.67
C ASP A 189 16.61 13.56 4.42
N ASP A 190 15.95 13.64 5.59
CA ASP A 190 15.67 12.47 6.43
C ASP A 190 14.16 12.23 6.53
N GLU A 191 13.75 10.98 6.44
CA GLU A 191 12.36 10.54 6.58
C GLU A 191 12.29 9.27 7.41
N THR A 192 11.26 9.13 8.26
CA THR A 192 11.05 7.95 9.09
C THR A 192 9.67 7.39 8.87
N HIS A 193 9.59 6.07 8.65
CA HIS A 193 8.36 5.31 8.55
C HIS A 193 8.26 4.30 9.69
N THR A 194 7.05 3.90 10.00
CA THR A 194 6.76 2.80 10.92
C THR A 194 5.80 1.85 10.26
N GLN A 195 6.20 0.59 10.12
CA GLN A 195 5.34 -0.50 9.68
C GLN A 195 5.06 -1.43 10.86
N TYR A 196 3.80 -1.82 11.02
CA TYR A 196 3.35 -2.72 12.09
C TYR A 196 3.36 -4.17 11.59
N LEU A 197 3.73 -5.07 12.50
CA LEU A 197 3.76 -6.51 12.24
C LEU A 197 2.38 -7.10 12.55
N HIS A 198 1.69 -7.57 11.53
CA HIS A 198 0.37 -8.18 11.66
C HIS A 198 0.46 -9.69 11.47
N GLU A 199 -0.01 -10.45 12.45
CA GLU A 199 -0.22 -11.89 12.28
C GLU A 199 -1.52 -12.13 11.49
N SER A 200 -1.54 -13.13 10.63
CA SER A 200 -2.70 -13.36 9.73
C SER A 200 -4.00 -13.69 10.47
N CYS A 201 -3.90 -14.30 11.66
CA CYS A 201 -5.06 -14.55 12.52
C CYS A 201 -5.67 -13.25 13.06
N ASP A 202 -4.83 -12.27 13.47
CA ASP A 202 -5.29 -10.99 13.99
C ASP A 202 -5.94 -10.15 12.87
N VAL A 203 -5.37 -10.18 11.67
CA VAL A 203 -5.96 -9.55 10.48
C VAL A 203 -7.32 -10.16 10.14
N SER A 204 -7.43 -11.50 10.17
CA SER A 204 -8.69 -12.19 9.88
C SER A 204 -9.76 -11.89 10.93
N ALA A 205 -9.40 -11.82 12.21
CA ALA A 205 -10.31 -11.45 13.29
C ALA A 205 -10.81 -10.00 13.13
N ALA A 206 -9.91 -9.06 12.84
CA ALA A 206 -10.25 -7.65 12.62
C ALA A 206 -11.16 -7.45 11.40
N LEU A 207 -10.97 -8.23 10.33
CA LEU A 207 -11.85 -8.24 9.15
C LEU A 207 -13.26 -8.73 9.50
N PHE A 208 -13.34 -9.84 10.21
CA PHE A 208 -14.63 -10.39 10.67
C PHE A 208 -15.40 -9.38 11.53
N ASP A 209 -14.73 -8.74 12.50
CA ASP A 209 -15.32 -7.71 13.37
C ASP A 209 -15.72 -6.44 12.60
N ALA A 210 -15.12 -6.20 11.45
CA ALA A 210 -15.44 -5.09 10.56
C ALA A 210 -16.52 -5.43 9.52
N GLY A 211 -17.04 -6.66 9.51
CA GLY A 211 -18.11 -7.11 8.61
C GLY A 211 -17.61 -7.56 7.24
N PHE A 212 -16.43 -8.16 7.18
CA PHE A 212 -15.90 -8.81 5.98
C PHE A 212 -15.84 -10.33 6.13
N ASP A 213 -16.19 -11.03 5.08
CA ASP A 213 -15.91 -12.45 4.89
C ASP A 213 -14.61 -12.62 4.10
N VAL A 214 -13.64 -13.34 4.64
CA VAL A 214 -12.40 -13.67 3.93
C VAL A 214 -12.69 -14.81 2.95
N VAL A 215 -12.52 -14.55 1.66
CA VAL A 215 -12.77 -15.52 0.57
C VAL A 215 -11.52 -16.31 0.25
N GLU A 216 -10.36 -15.64 0.23
CA GLU A 216 -9.09 -16.23 -0.16
C GLU A 216 -7.92 -15.50 0.49
N ILE A 217 -6.91 -16.28 0.90
CA ILE A 217 -5.60 -15.76 1.31
C ILE A 217 -4.54 -16.45 0.47
N THR A 218 -3.70 -15.69 -0.20
CA THR A 218 -2.60 -16.21 -1.04
C THR A 218 -1.30 -15.49 -0.74
N ALA A 219 -0.18 -16.07 -1.17
CA ALA A 219 1.05 -15.32 -1.26
C ALA A 219 1.02 -14.47 -2.54
N ASP A 220 1.41 -13.21 -2.41
CA ASP A 220 1.74 -12.30 -3.49
C ASP A 220 0.81 -12.45 -4.74
N TYR A 221 -0.51 -12.30 -4.51
CA TYR A 221 -1.56 -12.31 -5.56
C TYR A 221 -1.67 -13.63 -6.35
N GLY A 222 -1.93 -14.71 -5.64
CA GLY A 222 -2.29 -16.01 -6.22
C GLY A 222 -1.18 -17.05 -6.18
N LEU A 223 -0.06 -16.80 -5.50
CA LEU A 223 0.97 -17.81 -5.25
C LEU A 223 0.66 -18.62 -3.99
N ASN A 224 1.31 -19.78 -3.87
CA ASN A 224 1.18 -20.64 -2.70
C ASN A 224 1.88 -20.03 -1.49
N ILE A 225 1.24 -20.15 -0.32
CA ILE A 225 1.81 -19.73 0.96
C ILE A 225 2.84 -20.75 1.43
N THR A 226 3.97 -20.26 1.90
CA THR A 226 5.05 -21.01 2.54
C THR A 226 5.48 -20.34 3.84
N ASP A 227 6.33 -20.97 4.62
CA ASP A 227 6.89 -20.37 5.86
C ASP A 227 7.75 -19.13 5.58
N GLU A 228 8.25 -18.97 4.35
CA GLU A 228 9.04 -17.83 3.91
C GLU A 228 8.25 -16.80 3.11
N THR A 229 6.93 -16.91 3.09
CA THR A 229 6.08 -15.95 2.39
C THR A 229 6.30 -14.54 2.92
N GLN A 230 6.70 -13.64 2.03
CA GLN A 230 7.03 -12.25 2.38
C GLN A 230 5.84 -11.30 2.27
N ARG A 231 4.82 -11.65 1.50
CA ARG A 231 3.61 -10.86 1.25
C ARG A 231 2.40 -11.76 1.26
N LEU A 232 1.42 -11.44 2.10
CA LEU A 232 0.10 -12.07 2.05
C LEU A 232 -0.88 -11.14 1.36
N THR A 233 -1.70 -11.72 0.48
CA THR A 233 -2.80 -11.06 -0.21
C THR A 233 -4.10 -11.62 0.30
N PHE A 234 -4.99 -10.75 0.75
CA PHE A 234 -6.34 -11.06 1.20
C PHE A 234 -7.35 -10.61 0.14
N CYS A 235 -8.23 -11.51 -0.24
CA CYS A 235 -9.44 -11.21 -1.00
C CYS A 235 -10.65 -11.42 -0.08
N CYS A 236 -11.34 -10.34 0.22
CA CYS A 236 -12.48 -10.33 1.14
C CYS A 236 -13.72 -9.80 0.42
N VAL A 237 -14.90 -10.08 0.99
CA VAL A 237 -16.17 -9.56 0.52
C VAL A 237 -16.88 -8.91 1.71
N LYS A 238 -17.42 -7.68 1.52
CA LYS A 238 -18.25 -7.06 2.53
C LYS A 238 -19.50 -7.90 2.75
N ALA A 239 -19.76 -8.29 3.99
CA ALA A 239 -21.00 -8.98 4.36
C ALA A 239 -22.24 -8.19 3.92
N ARG A 240 -23.32 -8.89 3.64
CA ARG A 240 -24.59 -8.32 3.17
C ARG A 240 -25.34 -7.58 4.25
#